data_12a8f4793bd7d3b646d1b729fcc6c81d
#
_entry.id   12a8f4793bd7d3b646d1b729fcc6c81d
#
_cell.length_a   1.000
_cell.length_b   1.000
_cell.length_c   1.000
_cell.angle_alpha   90.00
_cell.angle_beta   90.00
_cell.angle_gamma   90.00
#
_symmetry.space_group_name_H-M   'P 1'
#
loop_
_entity.id
_entity.type
_entity.pdbx_description
1 polymer ?
#
loop_
_entity_poly.entity_id
_entity_poly.type
_entity_poly.pdbx_seq_one_letter_code
_entity_poly.pdbx_strand_id
1 'polypeptide(L)'
;NCIIICSIENVDPMGIHTGDSITVAPALTLTDKEYQVMRNASIACLRKIGVETGGSNVQFAINPKNGRMVIIEMNPRVSRSSALASKATGFPIAKVAAKLAVGYTLDELKNEITKVTPASFEPSIDYVVTKIPRFTFEKFSTSSAILGTSMKSVGEAMAIGRNFKESLQKALVSLETGFSGLDRIFNLNKKQIEKKLKENIPDKILLVAEAIRKKIKLKRIYNLSKIDPWFLNQIKEIVDNEIKIKNNGLPKNFDDFNQIKSIGFSDKKLSELSNL
;
A
#
# COMPACT_ATOMS: atom_id res chain seq x y z
N ASN A 1 -14.90 9.82 -23.22
CA ASN A 1 -13.65 10.02 -22.48
C ASN A 1 -13.36 8.83 -21.54
N CYS A 2 -12.09 8.58 -21.26
CA CYS A 2 -11.62 7.61 -20.28
C CYS A 2 -10.50 8.27 -19.48
N ILE A 3 -10.58 8.20 -18.15
CA ILE A 3 -9.64 8.85 -17.24
C ILE A 3 -9.09 7.84 -16.23
N ILE A 4 -7.89 8.07 -15.76
CA ILE A 4 -7.26 7.28 -14.69
C ILE A 4 -7.47 8.00 -13.35
N ILE A 5 -8.16 7.32 -12.44
CA ILE A 5 -8.48 7.91 -11.13
C ILE A 5 -7.32 7.79 -10.17
N CYS A 6 -6.64 6.64 -10.15
CA CYS A 6 -5.58 6.37 -9.18
C CYS A 6 -4.67 5.25 -9.67
N SER A 7 -3.37 5.40 -9.42
CA SER A 7 -2.42 4.29 -9.46
C SER A 7 -2.29 3.69 -8.06
N ILE A 8 -2.28 2.37 -7.97
CA ILE A 8 -2.12 1.63 -6.72
C ILE A 8 -1.03 0.58 -6.91
N GLU A 9 -0.09 0.53 -5.98
CA GLU A 9 1.01 -0.43 -6.01
C GLU A 9 0.93 -1.40 -4.83
N ASN A 10 1.17 -2.68 -5.09
CA ASN A 10 1.31 -3.69 -4.05
C ASN A 10 2.74 -3.67 -3.50
N VAL A 11 2.89 -3.60 -2.19
CA VAL A 11 4.18 -3.78 -1.50
C VAL A 11 4.58 -5.26 -1.51
N ASP A 12 3.60 -6.16 -1.41
CA ASP A 12 3.81 -7.59 -1.48
C ASP A 12 4.09 -8.04 -2.93
N PRO A 13 4.89 -9.11 -3.12
CA PRO A 13 5.22 -9.60 -4.46
C PRO A 13 4.00 -10.16 -5.19
N MET A 14 4.11 -10.22 -6.53
CA MET A 14 3.11 -10.88 -7.39
C MET A 14 2.84 -12.31 -6.93
N GLY A 15 1.57 -12.76 -7.05
CA GLY A 15 1.09 -14.07 -6.58
C GLY A 15 0.29 -13.99 -5.28
N ILE A 16 0.23 -12.82 -4.64
CA ILE A 16 -0.67 -12.54 -3.52
C ILE A 16 -1.85 -11.72 -4.05
N HIS A 17 -3.07 -12.09 -3.68
CA HIS A 17 -4.27 -11.35 -4.05
C HIS A 17 -4.18 -9.89 -3.56
N THR A 18 -4.55 -8.92 -4.41
CA THR A 18 -4.45 -7.49 -4.08
C THR A 18 -5.23 -7.11 -2.81
N GLY A 19 -6.35 -7.79 -2.53
CA GLY A 19 -7.09 -7.62 -1.27
C GLY A 19 -6.28 -7.98 -0.03
N ASP A 20 -5.37 -8.95 -0.15
CA ASP A 20 -4.52 -9.47 0.93
C ASP A 20 -3.15 -8.80 1.00
N SER A 21 -2.81 -7.95 0.02
CA SER A 21 -1.56 -7.23 -0.03
C SER A 21 -1.62 -5.90 0.71
N ILE A 22 -0.50 -5.48 1.28
CA ILE A 22 -0.29 -4.07 1.63
C ILE A 22 -0.20 -3.29 0.33
N THR A 23 -0.98 -2.22 0.20
CA THR A 23 -1.00 -1.41 -1.01
C THR A 23 -0.79 0.06 -0.70
N VAL A 24 -0.20 0.77 -1.65
CA VAL A 24 0.05 2.22 -1.56
C VAL A 24 -0.54 2.95 -2.76
N ALA A 25 -1.00 4.15 -2.54
CA ALA A 25 -1.45 5.08 -3.57
C ALA A 25 -0.82 6.47 -3.31
N PRO A 26 -0.26 7.10 -4.35
CA PRO A 26 -0.04 6.59 -5.70
C PRO A 26 1.03 5.49 -5.73
N ALA A 27 1.26 4.86 -6.91
CA ALA A 27 2.41 3.98 -7.11
C ALA A 27 3.71 4.76 -6.93
N LEU A 28 4.64 4.22 -6.13
CA LEU A 28 5.84 4.94 -5.65
C LEU A 28 7.14 4.50 -6.32
N THR A 29 7.16 3.31 -6.93
CA THR A 29 8.38 2.74 -7.53
C THR A 29 8.37 2.74 -9.06
N LEU A 30 7.28 3.17 -9.69
CA LEU A 30 7.18 3.32 -11.13
C LEU A 30 7.87 4.59 -11.62
N THR A 31 8.58 4.48 -12.73
CA THR A 31 8.98 5.65 -13.52
C THR A 31 7.78 6.25 -14.24
N ASP A 32 7.84 7.53 -14.58
CA ASP A 32 6.78 8.17 -15.37
C ASP A 32 6.53 7.46 -16.70
N LYS A 33 7.59 7.01 -17.38
CA LYS A 33 7.48 6.25 -18.61
C LYS A 33 6.67 4.95 -18.43
N GLU A 34 6.93 4.19 -17.38
CA GLU A 34 6.20 2.96 -17.07
C GLU A 34 4.74 3.27 -16.74
N TYR A 35 4.51 4.31 -15.96
CA TYR A 35 3.15 4.76 -15.63
C TYR A 35 2.36 5.14 -16.88
N GLN A 36 2.94 5.92 -17.81
CA GLN A 36 2.27 6.31 -19.05
C GLN A 36 1.97 5.09 -19.95
N VAL A 37 2.85 4.12 -20.01
CA VAL A 37 2.61 2.85 -20.75
C VAL A 37 1.43 2.09 -20.12
N MET A 38 1.39 1.97 -18.79
CA MET A 38 0.26 1.32 -18.09
C MET A 38 -1.05 2.08 -18.29
N ARG A 39 -1.01 3.41 -18.23
CA ARG A 39 -2.15 4.28 -18.47
C ARG A 39 -2.76 4.03 -19.85
N ASN A 40 -1.92 4.08 -20.88
CA ASN A 40 -2.34 3.85 -22.26
C ASN A 40 -2.88 2.43 -22.47
N ALA A 41 -2.22 1.43 -21.91
CA ALA A 41 -2.67 0.04 -21.95
C ALA A 41 -4.03 -0.16 -21.25
N SER A 42 -4.26 0.50 -20.12
CA SER A 42 -5.53 0.45 -19.39
C SER A 42 -6.67 1.01 -20.25
N ILE A 43 -6.47 2.16 -20.88
CA ILE A 43 -7.45 2.78 -21.78
C ILE A 43 -7.73 1.87 -22.97
N ALA A 44 -6.69 1.30 -23.59
CA ALA A 44 -6.83 0.38 -24.72
C ALA A 44 -7.61 -0.89 -24.32
N CYS A 45 -7.36 -1.46 -23.14
CA CYS A 45 -8.08 -2.61 -22.62
C CYS A 45 -9.56 -2.30 -22.40
N LEU A 46 -9.89 -1.18 -21.75
CA LEU A 46 -11.27 -0.78 -21.51
C LEU A 46 -12.05 -0.68 -22.84
N ARG A 47 -11.46 0.00 -23.81
CA ARG A 47 -12.08 0.19 -25.15
C ARG A 47 -12.24 -1.14 -25.88
N LYS A 48 -11.24 -2.02 -25.81
CA LYS A 48 -11.30 -3.33 -26.50
C LYS A 48 -12.34 -4.27 -25.91
N ILE A 49 -12.54 -4.21 -24.59
CA ILE A 49 -13.57 -5.01 -23.88
C ILE A 49 -14.97 -4.42 -24.10
N GLY A 50 -15.06 -3.14 -24.49
CA GLY A 50 -16.35 -2.46 -24.70
C GLY A 50 -16.95 -1.92 -23.39
N VAL A 51 -16.14 -1.51 -22.43
CA VAL A 51 -16.61 -0.82 -21.22
C VAL A 51 -16.87 0.63 -21.59
N GLU A 52 -18.09 0.94 -21.94
CA GLU A 52 -18.51 2.28 -22.37
C GLU A 52 -18.90 3.17 -21.20
N THR A 53 -19.41 2.57 -20.11
CA THR A 53 -19.87 3.30 -18.92
C THR A 53 -19.39 2.62 -17.66
N GLY A 54 -19.16 3.41 -16.60
CA GLY A 54 -18.81 2.88 -15.29
C GLY A 54 -17.33 2.95 -14.96
N GLY A 55 -16.92 2.18 -13.97
CA GLY A 55 -15.53 2.10 -13.49
C GLY A 55 -14.91 0.74 -13.72
N SER A 56 -13.59 0.70 -13.81
CA SER A 56 -12.83 -0.52 -14.02
C SER A 56 -11.53 -0.51 -13.24
N ASN A 57 -10.96 -1.70 -13.03
CA ASN A 57 -9.64 -1.88 -12.48
C ASN A 57 -8.81 -2.77 -13.41
N VAL A 58 -7.65 -2.30 -13.82
CA VAL A 58 -6.69 -3.08 -14.63
C VAL A 58 -5.46 -3.34 -13.79
N GLN A 59 -5.07 -4.61 -13.68
CA GLN A 59 -3.92 -5.04 -12.89
C GLN A 59 -2.76 -5.43 -13.80
N PHE A 60 -1.58 -4.93 -13.43
CA PHE A 60 -0.34 -5.16 -14.16
C PHE A 60 0.72 -5.80 -13.27
N ALA A 61 1.68 -6.46 -13.90
CA ALA A 61 2.96 -6.78 -13.29
C ALA A 61 4.10 -6.32 -14.19
N ILE A 62 5.14 -5.74 -13.56
CA ILE A 62 6.38 -5.37 -14.24
C ILE A 62 7.52 -6.22 -13.70
N ASN A 63 8.31 -6.77 -14.61
CA ASN A 63 9.55 -7.43 -14.25
C ASN A 63 10.65 -6.38 -14.01
N PRO A 64 11.16 -6.23 -12.77
CA PRO A 64 12.13 -5.18 -12.45
C PRO A 64 13.51 -5.37 -13.13
N LYS A 65 13.78 -6.54 -13.73
CA LYS A 65 15.05 -6.79 -14.39
C LYS A 65 15.12 -6.28 -15.84
N ASN A 66 13.99 -6.32 -16.54
CA ASN A 66 13.96 -6.02 -17.98
C ASN A 66 12.78 -5.13 -18.39
N GLY A 67 11.98 -4.65 -17.46
CA GLY A 67 10.83 -3.78 -17.72
C GLY A 67 9.65 -4.46 -18.45
N ARG A 68 9.67 -5.80 -18.61
CA ARG A 68 8.55 -6.52 -19.24
C ARG A 68 7.30 -6.33 -18.44
N MET A 69 6.29 -5.73 -19.05
CA MET A 69 4.97 -5.52 -18.49
C MET A 69 4.01 -6.61 -18.99
N VAL A 70 3.16 -7.11 -18.09
CA VAL A 70 2.06 -8.00 -18.42
C VAL A 70 0.78 -7.50 -17.74
N ILE A 71 -0.36 -7.66 -18.42
CA ILE A 71 -1.68 -7.47 -17.83
C ILE A 71 -2.05 -8.77 -17.13
N ILE A 72 -2.40 -8.69 -15.85
CA ILE A 72 -2.81 -9.84 -15.05
C ILE A 72 -4.30 -10.09 -15.27
N GLU A 73 -5.12 -9.05 -15.04
CA GLU A 73 -6.56 -9.09 -15.22
C GLU A 73 -7.13 -7.68 -15.36
N MET A 74 -8.35 -7.63 -15.87
CA MET A 74 -9.18 -6.42 -15.88
C MET A 74 -10.55 -6.76 -15.29
N ASN A 75 -10.99 -5.97 -14.33
CA ASN A 75 -12.30 -6.08 -13.71
C ASN A 75 -13.22 -4.96 -14.24
N PRO A 76 -14.17 -5.25 -15.16
CA PRO A 76 -15.04 -4.24 -15.79
C PRO A 76 -16.20 -3.87 -14.85
N ARG A 77 -15.90 -3.51 -13.63
CA ARG A 77 -16.87 -3.16 -12.59
C ARG A 77 -16.22 -2.34 -11.49
N VAL A 78 -17.02 -1.62 -10.73
CA VAL A 78 -16.60 -1.03 -9.46
C VAL A 78 -16.26 -2.17 -8.47
N SER A 79 -15.13 -2.07 -7.81
CA SER A 79 -14.54 -3.11 -6.96
C SER A 79 -14.04 -2.52 -5.63
N ARG A 80 -13.45 -3.36 -4.77
CA ARG A 80 -12.75 -2.90 -3.55
C ARG A 80 -11.60 -1.94 -3.88
N SER A 81 -10.85 -2.20 -4.95
CA SER A 81 -9.80 -1.29 -5.42
C SER A 81 -10.35 0.06 -5.82
N SER A 82 -11.55 0.09 -6.44
CA SER A 82 -12.26 1.35 -6.75
C SER A 82 -12.67 2.10 -5.47
N ALA A 83 -13.11 1.38 -4.44
CA ALA A 83 -13.43 2.00 -3.14
C ALA A 83 -12.16 2.59 -2.48
N LEU A 84 -11.04 1.87 -2.54
CA LEU A 84 -9.74 2.37 -2.07
C LEU A 84 -9.31 3.62 -2.86
N ALA A 85 -9.40 3.57 -4.19
CA ALA A 85 -9.07 4.69 -5.06
C ALA A 85 -9.97 5.92 -4.77
N SER A 86 -11.28 5.71 -4.55
CA SER A 86 -12.20 6.78 -4.17
C SER A 86 -11.82 7.41 -2.83
N LYS A 87 -11.48 6.61 -1.82
CA LYS A 87 -11.03 7.11 -0.52
C LYS A 87 -9.69 7.84 -0.62
N ALA A 88 -8.76 7.30 -1.41
CA ALA A 88 -7.43 7.87 -1.58
C ALA A 88 -7.45 9.23 -2.30
N THR A 89 -8.31 9.39 -3.30
CA THR A 89 -8.35 10.58 -4.16
C THR A 89 -9.48 11.55 -3.82
N GLY A 90 -10.49 11.09 -3.05
CA GLY A 90 -11.74 11.82 -2.86
C GLY A 90 -12.69 11.76 -4.06
N PHE A 91 -12.28 11.16 -5.21
CA PHE A 91 -13.12 11.05 -6.39
C PHE A 91 -14.21 9.99 -6.21
N PRO A 92 -15.51 10.32 -6.31
CA PRO A 92 -16.60 9.41 -6.00
C PRO A 92 -16.90 8.45 -7.17
N ILE A 93 -16.02 7.46 -7.41
CA ILE A 93 -16.08 6.56 -8.58
C ILE A 93 -17.46 5.91 -8.73
N ALA A 94 -18.03 5.35 -7.66
CA ALA A 94 -19.32 4.66 -7.74
C ALA A 94 -20.48 5.60 -8.14
N LYS A 95 -20.50 6.82 -7.58
CA LYS A 95 -21.50 7.84 -7.92
C LYS A 95 -21.37 8.30 -9.35
N VAL A 96 -20.15 8.56 -9.82
CA VAL A 96 -19.89 8.93 -11.21
C VAL A 96 -20.27 7.79 -12.13
N ALA A 97 -19.86 6.55 -11.83
CA ALA A 97 -20.22 5.37 -12.63
C ALA A 97 -21.73 5.19 -12.76
N ALA A 98 -22.51 5.41 -11.68
CA ALA A 98 -23.96 5.34 -11.74
C ALA A 98 -24.56 6.41 -12.66
N LYS A 99 -24.02 7.63 -12.66
CA LYS A 99 -24.48 8.69 -13.56
C LYS A 99 -24.12 8.40 -15.04
N LEU A 100 -22.91 7.87 -15.29
CA LEU A 100 -22.51 7.44 -16.62
C LEU A 100 -23.46 6.35 -17.17
N ALA A 101 -23.91 5.42 -16.31
CA ALA A 101 -24.81 4.35 -16.70
C ALA A 101 -26.20 4.84 -17.14
N VAL A 102 -26.63 6.03 -16.72
CA VAL A 102 -27.90 6.64 -17.15
C VAL A 102 -27.72 7.71 -18.23
N GLY A 103 -26.53 7.74 -18.86
CA GLY A 103 -26.28 8.52 -20.08
C GLY A 103 -25.51 9.82 -19.92
N TYR A 104 -25.14 10.23 -18.70
CA TYR A 104 -24.26 11.39 -18.54
C TYR A 104 -22.86 11.09 -19.05
N THR A 105 -22.14 12.11 -19.49
CA THR A 105 -20.73 12.04 -19.84
C THR A 105 -19.86 12.64 -18.72
N LEU A 106 -18.55 12.31 -18.70
CA LEU A 106 -17.62 12.87 -17.71
C LEU A 106 -17.50 14.40 -17.80
N ASP A 107 -17.68 14.96 -18.99
CA ASP A 107 -17.57 16.40 -19.21
C ASP A 107 -18.80 17.17 -18.71
N GLU A 108 -19.99 16.52 -18.70
CA GLU A 108 -21.23 17.09 -18.15
C GLU A 108 -21.29 17.03 -16.62
N LEU A 109 -20.53 16.11 -16.01
CA LEU A 109 -20.50 15.96 -14.56
C LEU A 109 -19.48 16.90 -13.94
N LYS A 110 -19.89 17.59 -12.87
CA LYS A 110 -18.97 18.40 -12.08
C LYS A 110 -18.13 17.51 -11.16
N ASN A 111 -16.86 17.85 -11.03
CA ASN A 111 -15.98 17.27 -10.02
C ASN A 111 -16.44 17.72 -8.63
N GLU A 112 -16.76 16.78 -7.75
CA GLU A 112 -17.31 17.08 -6.42
C GLU A 112 -16.26 17.63 -5.44
N ILE A 113 -14.97 17.45 -5.73
CA ILE A 113 -13.88 17.99 -4.92
C ILE A 113 -13.67 19.47 -5.23
N THR A 114 -13.44 19.77 -6.50
CA THR A 114 -13.15 21.14 -6.95
C THR A 114 -14.42 21.99 -7.11
N LYS A 115 -15.56 21.36 -7.41
CA LYS A 115 -16.86 21.95 -7.72
C LYS A 115 -16.91 22.85 -8.97
N VAL A 116 -15.77 23.11 -9.58
CA VAL A 116 -15.63 23.99 -10.77
C VAL A 116 -15.19 23.24 -12.02
N THR A 117 -14.29 22.26 -11.88
CA THR A 117 -13.82 21.46 -13.02
C THR A 117 -14.78 20.33 -13.37
N PRO A 118 -14.83 19.86 -14.62
CA PRO A 118 -15.59 18.66 -14.97
C PRO A 118 -14.94 17.39 -14.37
N ALA A 119 -15.74 16.33 -14.27
CA ALA A 119 -15.26 15.04 -13.76
C ALA A 119 -14.29 14.32 -14.72
N SER A 120 -14.08 14.86 -15.92
CA SER A 120 -13.09 14.36 -16.90
C SER A 120 -11.65 14.70 -16.55
N PHE A 121 -11.38 15.53 -15.53
CA PHE A 121 -10.03 15.79 -15.04
C PHE A 121 -9.59 14.68 -14.08
N GLU A 122 -8.41 14.10 -14.35
CA GLU A 122 -7.81 13.08 -13.52
C GLU A 122 -7.40 13.65 -12.16
N PRO A 123 -7.72 12.97 -11.05
CA PRO A 123 -7.27 13.40 -9.72
C PRO A 123 -5.74 13.37 -9.59
N SER A 124 -5.21 14.32 -8.83
CA SER A 124 -3.80 14.37 -8.44
C SER A 124 -3.73 14.47 -6.92
N ILE A 125 -2.84 13.70 -6.30
CA ILE A 125 -2.62 13.68 -4.84
C ILE A 125 -1.15 13.93 -4.53
N ASP A 126 -0.89 14.70 -3.47
CA ASP A 126 0.43 15.09 -2.97
C ASP A 126 0.75 14.44 -1.60
N TYR A 127 0.04 13.38 -1.27
CA TYR A 127 0.20 12.57 -0.07
C TYR A 127 0.25 11.08 -0.42
N VAL A 128 0.63 10.27 0.54
CA VAL A 128 0.69 8.81 0.39
C VAL A 128 -0.41 8.16 1.22
N VAL A 129 -1.13 7.24 0.59
CA VAL A 129 -2.14 6.42 1.26
C VAL A 129 -1.63 4.99 1.33
N THR A 130 -1.61 4.43 2.54
CA THR A 130 -1.27 3.00 2.75
C THR A 130 -2.49 2.26 3.25
N LYS A 131 -2.80 1.13 2.60
CA LYS A 131 -3.82 0.18 3.02
C LYS A 131 -3.15 -1.07 3.56
N ILE A 132 -3.56 -1.55 4.73
CA ILE A 132 -3.12 -2.82 5.32
C ILE A 132 -4.34 -3.72 5.52
N PRO A 133 -4.32 -4.97 5.01
CA PRO A 133 -5.40 -5.92 5.18
C PRO A 133 -5.47 -6.44 6.62
N ARG A 134 -6.68 -6.75 7.08
CA ARG A 134 -6.92 -7.43 8.34
C ARG A 134 -7.28 -8.89 8.09
N PHE A 135 -6.69 -9.79 8.88
CA PHE A 135 -6.95 -11.21 8.88
C PHE A 135 -7.50 -11.66 10.23
N THR A 136 -8.24 -12.76 10.25
CA THR A 136 -8.81 -13.38 11.45
C THR A 136 -8.59 -14.89 11.44
N PHE A 137 -7.35 -15.32 11.11
CA PHE A 137 -7.00 -16.73 11.06
C PHE A 137 -7.21 -17.45 12.41
N GLU A 138 -7.16 -16.70 13.52
CA GLU A 138 -7.44 -17.20 14.86
C GLU A 138 -8.87 -17.75 15.01
N LYS A 139 -9.81 -17.28 14.17
CA LYS A 139 -11.20 -17.77 14.14
C LYS A 139 -11.41 -18.99 13.24
N PHE A 140 -10.43 -19.31 12.40
CA PHE A 140 -10.50 -20.36 11.40
C PHE A 140 -9.29 -21.29 11.52
N SER A 141 -9.24 -22.10 12.58
CA SER A 141 -8.10 -22.94 12.94
C SER A 141 -7.64 -23.93 11.85
N THR A 142 -8.53 -24.30 10.93
CA THR A 142 -8.23 -25.19 9.80
C THR A 142 -7.71 -24.43 8.56
N SER A 143 -7.78 -23.10 8.56
CA SER A 143 -7.33 -22.29 7.42
C SER A 143 -5.82 -22.06 7.48
N SER A 144 -5.15 -22.29 6.35
CA SER A 144 -3.73 -21.92 6.21
C SER A 144 -3.55 -20.40 6.20
N ALA A 145 -2.64 -19.90 7.04
CA ALA A 145 -2.27 -18.50 7.06
C ALA A 145 -1.33 -18.09 5.90
N ILE A 146 -1.02 -18.99 4.97
CA ILE A 146 -0.21 -18.66 3.78
C ILE A 146 -1.10 -17.95 2.76
N LEU A 147 -0.68 -16.74 2.35
CA LEU A 147 -1.36 -15.93 1.36
C LEU A 147 -1.07 -16.43 -0.06
N GLY A 148 -2.04 -16.26 -0.95
CA GLY A 148 -1.96 -16.70 -2.34
C GLY A 148 -2.90 -15.88 -3.23
N THR A 149 -3.35 -16.48 -4.33
CA THR A 149 -4.22 -15.82 -5.31
C THR A 149 -5.69 -15.73 -4.86
N SER A 150 -6.10 -16.50 -3.87
CA SER A 150 -7.44 -16.39 -3.27
C SER A 150 -7.41 -15.44 -2.07
N MET A 151 -8.42 -14.57 -1.99
CA MET A 151 -8.53 -13.57 -0.92
C MET A 151 -8.92 -14.21 0.42
N LYS A 152 -8.18 -13.87 1.48
CA LYS A 152 -8.38 -14.35 2.85
C LYS A 152 -8.63 -13.23 3.87
N SER A 153 -8.40 -11.98 3.49
CA SER A 153 -8.64 -10.82 4.36
C SER A 153 -10.12 -10.60 4.60
N VAL A 154 -10.47 -10.18 5.82
CA VAL A 154 -11.84 -9.90 6.24
C VAL A 154 -12.15 -8.41 6.32
N GLY A 155 -11.12 -7.57 6.28
CA GLY A 155 -11.22 -6.12 6.36
C GLY A 155 -9.88 -5.47 6.02
N GLU A 156 -9.83 -4.17 6.19
CA GLU A 156 -8.64 -3.37 5.91
C GLU A 156 -8.64 -2.08 6.73
N ALA A 157 -7.46 -1.58 7.06
CA ALA A 157 -7.25 -0.22 7.53
C ALA A 157 -6.55 0.60 6.44
N MET A 158 -6.87 1.90 6.38
CA MET A 158 -6.26 2.84 5.47
C MET A 158 -5.80 4.08 6.24
N ALA A 159 -4.60 4.54 5.97
CA ALA A 159 -4.07 5.76 6.56
C ALA A 159 -3.41 6.65 5.51
N ILE A 160 -3.48 7.96 5.76
CA ILE A 160 -2.89 9.00 4.93
C ILE A 160 -1.70 9.60 5.67
N GLY A 161 -0.59 9.79 4.97
CA GLY A 161 0.60 10.45 5.46
C GLY A 161 1.28 11.27 4.37
N ARG A 162 2.19 12.15 4.74
CA ARG A 162 2.98 12.93 3.79
C ARG A 162 3.99 12.08 3.02
N ASN A 163 4.35 10.94 3.62
CA ASN A 163 5.28 9.96 3.04
C ASN A 163 4.85 8.54 3.42
N PHE A 164 5.48 7.55 2.77
CA PHE A 164 5.18 6.14 3.00
C PHE A 164 5.42 5.69 4.45
N LYS A 165 6.48 6.15 5.10
CA LYS A 165 6.81 5.77 6.48
C LYS A 165 5.71 6.18 7.45
N GLU A 166 5.24 7.42 7.32
CA GLU A 166 4.14 7.96 8.12
C GLU A 166 2.83 7.18 7.87
N SER A 167 2.44 7.02 6.61
CA SER A 167 1.19 6.34 6.26
C SER A 167 1.20 4.86 6.66
N LEU A 168 2.35 4.16 6.53
CA LEU A 168 2.50 2.76 6.95
C LEU A 168 2.33 2.60 8.45
N GLN A 169 3.02 3.41 9.26
CA GLN A 169 2.92 3.30 10.73
C GLN A 169 1.54 3.68 11.24
N LYS A 170 0.92 4.73 10.69
CA LYS A 170 -0.48 5.07 10.99
C LYS A 170 -1.45 3.95 10.62
N ALA A 171 -1.27 3.30 9.46
CA ALA A 171 -2.13 2.19 9.03
C ALA A 171 -2.00 0.98 9.96
N LEU A 172 -0.78 0.66 10.45
CA LEU A 172 -0.57 -0.40 11.42
C LEU A 172 -1.32 -0.13 12.75
N VAL A 173 -1.25 1.09 13.25
CA VAL A 173 -2.00 1.50 14.45
C VAL A 173 -3.51 1.43 14.21
N SER A 174 -3.97 1.86 13.03
CA SER A 174 -5.40 1.88 12.66
C SER A 174 -6.03 0.49 12.47
N LEU A 175 -5.23 -0.58 12.42
CA LEU A 175 -5.76 -1.96 12.42
C LEU A 175 -6.43 -2.34 13.74
N GLU A 176 -6.16 -1.60 14.83
CA GLU A 176 -6.68 -1.87 16.19
C GLU A 176 -6.38 -3.31 16.66
N THR A 177 -5.22 -3.84 16.27
CA THR A 177 -4.71 -5.16 16.67
C THR A 177 -3.70 -5.07 17.82
N GLY A 178 -3.58 -3.90 18.45
CA GLY A 178 -2.64 -3.63 19.56
C GLY A 178 -1.28 -3.11 19.11
N PHE A 179 -1.00 -3.06 17.80
CA PHE A 179 0.28 -2.53 17.28
C PHE A 179 0.40 -1.02 17.51
N SER A 180 1.60 -0.60 17.90
CA SER A 180 1.99 0.80 18.06
C SER A 180 2.84 1.33 16.86
N GLY A 181 3.13 0.47 15.90
CA GLY A 181 3.96 0.67 14.71
C GLY A 181 4.53 -0.63 14.20
N LEU A 182 5.80 -0.64 13.78
CA LEU A 182 6.52 -1.86 13.39
C LEU A 182 6.95 -2.68 14.62
N ASP A 183 5.98 -3.26 15.33
CA ASP A 183 6.23 -3.96 16.59
C ASP A 183 6.96 -5.28 16.43
N ARG A 184 7.57 -5.73 17.52
CA ARG A 184 8.30 -7.00 17.60
C ARG A 184 7.38 -8.12 18.02
N ILE A 185 6.86 -8.86 17.06
CA ILE A 185 5.99 -10.02 17.31
C ILE A 185 6.71 -11.37 17.14
N PHE A 186 7.94 -11.37 16.62
CA PHE A 186 8.68 -12.57 16.33
C PHE A 186 9.90 -12.75 17.26
N ASN A 187 9.91 -13.83 18.00
CA ASN A 187 11.11 -14.28 18.76
C ASN A 187 11.85 -15.35 17.96
N LEU A 188 12.49 -14.95 16.85
CA LEU A 188 13.14 -15.84 15.90
C LEU A 188 14.63 -15.51 15.77
N ASN A 189 15.47 -16.54 15.54
CA ASN A 189 16.86 -16.34 15.14
C ASN A 189 16.98 -16.00 13.63
N LYS A 190 18.17 -15.59 13.18
CA LYS A 190 18.38 -15.17 11.77
C LYS A 190 18.00 -16.25 10.76
N LYS A 191 18.35 -17.52 11.02
CA LYS A 191 18.03 -18.63 10.10
C LYS A 191 16.54 -18.85 9.97
N GLN A 192 15.81 -18.78 11.08
CA GLN A 192 14.34 -18.90 11.10
C GLN A 192 13.66 -17.73 10.37
N ILE A 193 14.14 -16.49 10.57
CA ILE A 193 13.67 -15.32 9.85
C ILE A 193 13.89 -15.49 8.35
N GLU A 194 15.08 -15.88 7.90
CA GLU A 194 15.37 -16.10 6.48
C GLU A 194 14.48 -17.19 5.85
N LYS A 195 14.19 -18.27 6.59
CA LYS A 195 13.25 -19.30 6.14
C LYS A 195 11.84 -18.69 5.96
N LYS A 196 11.36 -17.98 6.98
CA LYS A 196 10.00 -17.45 7.00
C LYS A 196 9.78 -16.27 6.02
N LEU A 197 10.83 -15.50 5.68
CA LEU A 197 10.75 -14.45 4.66
C LEU A 197 10.40 -14.97 3.26
N LYS A 198 10.62 -16.25 2.96
CA LYS A 198 10.23 -16.88 1.71
C LYS A 198 8.73 -17.18 1.62
N GLU A 199 8.06 -17.24 2.76
CA GLU A 199 6.64 -17.56 2.87
C GLU A 199 5.79 -16.29 2.71
N ASN A 200 4.61 -16.42 2.12
CA ASN A 200 3.66 -15.32 2.00
C ASN A 200 2.76 -15.29 3.24
N ILE A 201 3.26 -14.70 4.30
CA ILE A 201 2.54 -14.59 5.59
C ILE A 201 1.93 -13.19 5.76
N PRO A 202 0.83 -13.05 6.52
CA PRO A 202 0.16 -11.76 6.75
C PRO A 202 1.08 -10.69 7.32
N ASP A 203 1.91 -11.07 8.30
CA ASP A 203 2.77 -10.13 9.05
C ASP A 203 4.17 -9.99 8.44
N LYS A 204 4.32 -10.24 7.13
CA LYS A 204 5.62 -10.19 6.44
C LYS A 204 6.34 -8.86 6.64
N ILE A 205 5.62 -7.73 6.68
CA ILE A 205 6.23 -6.41 6.89
C ILE A 205 6.89 -6.28 8.27
N LEU A 206 6.28 -6.84 9.32
CA LEU A 206 6.85 -6.88 10.66
C LEU A 206 8.06 -7.81 10.73
N LEU A 207 8.03 -8.93 9.99
CA LEU A 207 9.17 -9.84 9.87
C LEU A 207 10.35 -9.19 9.14
N VAL A 208 10.10 -8.36 8.12
CA VAL A 208 11.12 -7.55 7.45
C VAL A 208 11.77 -6.58 8.42
N ALA A 209 10.98 -5.87 9.23
CA ALA A 209 11.51 -4.97 10.26
C ALA A 209 12.39 -5.73 11.27
N GLU A 210 11.97 -6.93 11.70
CA GLU A 210 12.77 -7.75 12.60
C GLU A 210 14.07 -8.27 11.94
N ALA A 211 14.01 -8.62 10.65
CA ALA A 211 15.20 -8.98 9.87
C ALA A 211 16.24 -7.86 9.83
N ILE A 212 15.79 -6.62 9.66
CA ILE A 212 16.65 -5.42 9.66
C ILE A 212 17.23 -5.19 11.05
N ARG A 213 16.44 -5.28 12.12
CA ARG A 213 16.92 -5.19 13.53
C ARG A 213 17.97 -6.23 13.84
N LYS A 214 17.85 -7.44 13.27
CA LYS A 214 18.86 -8.52 13.38
C LYS A 214 20.04 -8.34 12.43
N LYS A 215 20.15 -7.19 11.74
CA LYS A 215 21.27 -6.87 10.83
C LYS A 215 21.41 -7.87 9.66
N ILE A 216 20.31 -8.37 9.11
CA ILE A 216 20.30 -9.10 7.83
C ILE A 216 20.40 -8.06 6.71
N LYS A 217 21.32 -8.27 5.75
CA LYS A 217 21.55 -7.31 4.65
C LYS A 217 20.30 -7.14 3.79
N LEU A 218 19.95 -5.90 3.40
CA LEU A 218 18.76 -5.61 2.58
C LEU A 218 18.71 -6.42 1.28
N LYS A 219 19.85 -6.60 0.60
CA LYS A 219 19.94 -7.45 -0.60
C LYS A 219 19.50 -8.90 -0.31
N ARG A 220 19.82 -9.42 0.87
CA ARG A 220 19.38 -10.76 1.29
C ARG A 220 17.88 -10.78 1.57
N ILE A 221 17.35 -9.76 2.26
CA ILE A 221 15.91 -9.61 2.52
C ILE A 221 15.15 -9.54 1.20
N TYR A 222 15.60 -8.70 0.24
CA TYR A 222 15.01 -8.61 -1.10
C TYR A 222 14.96 -9.97 -1.81
N ASN A 223 16.09 -10.68 -1.82
CA ASN A 223 16.18 -11.98 -2.51
C ASN A 223 15.19 -13.02 -1.94
N LEU A 224 14.85 -12.92 -0.66
CA LEU A 224 13.94 -13.85 0.03
C LEU A 224 12.49 -13.40 -0.04
N SER A 225 12.20 -12.13 0.27
CA SER A 225 10.86 -11.57 0.38
C SER A 225 10.27 -11.10 -0.95
N LYS A 226 11.13 -10.74 -1.91
CA LYS A 226 10.78 -10.09 -3.19
C LYS A 226 10.10 -8.72 -3.05
N ILE A 227 10.11 -8.14 -1.86
CA ILE A 227 9.64 -6.77 -1.64
C ILE A 227 10.66 -5.81 -2.25
N ASP A 228 10.17 -4.81 -3.01
CA ASP A 228 11.03 -3.87 -3.71
C ASP A 228 12.03 -3.18 -2.76
N PRO A 229 13.30 -3.01 -3.18
CA PRO A 229 14.34 -2.38 -2.38
C PRO A 229 13.99 -0.97 -1.89
N TRP A 230 13.18 -0.22 -2.62
CA TRP A 230 12.73 1.09 -2.19
C TRP A 230 11.93 1.00 -0.88
N PHE A 231 10.95 0.09 -0.81
CA PHE A 231 10.18 -0.14 0.42
C PHE A 231 11.04 -0.67 1.56
N LEU A 232 11.99 -1.57 1.26
CA LEU A 232 12.92 -2.08 2.27
C LEU A 232 13.78 -0.96 2.87
N ASN A 233 14.21 0.02 2.06
CA ASN A 233 14.93 1.19 2.57
C ASN A 233 14.05 2.08 3.45
N GLN A 234 12.77 2.29 3.10
CA GLN A 234 11.84 3.05 3.94
C GLN A 234 11.64 2.39 5.31
N ILE A 235 11.49 1.04 5.32
CA ILE A 235 11.37 0.29 6.59
C ILE A 235 12.67 0.38 7.38
N LYS A 236 13.82 0.32 6.71
CA LYS A 236 15.13 0.46 7.36
C LYS A 236 15.27 1.81 8.06
N GLU A 237 14.85 2.91 7.43
CA GLU A 237 14.89 4.23 8.04
C GLU A 237 14.03 4.33 9.32
N ILE A 238 12.85 3.67 9.34
CA ILE A 238 12.03 3.57 10.55
C ILE A 238 12.82 2.82 11.65
N VAL A 239 13.36 1.65 11.32
CA VAL A 239 14.11 0.81 12.28
C VAL A 239 15.38 1.52 12.78
N ASP A 240 16.08 2.25 11.91
CA ASP A 240 17.27 3.02 12.30
C ASP A 240 16.92 4.12 13.32
N ASN A 241 15.76 4.78 13.15
CA ASN A 241 15.26 5.77 14.11
C ASN A 241 14.80 5.11 15.43
N GLU A 242 14.16 3.93 15.39
CA GLU A 242 13.87 3.16 16.61
C GLU A 242 15.15 2.89 17.43
N ILE A 243 16.23 2.48 16.75
CA ILE A 243 17.52 2.19 17.38
C ILE A 243 18.13 3.46 17.98
N LYS A 244 18.06 4.60 17.26
CA LYS A 244 18.54 5.89 17.76
C LYS A 244 17.80 6.31 19.04
N ILE A 245 16.47 6.24 19.02
CA ILE A 245 15.64 6.60 20.19
C ILE A 245 15.95 5.70 21.37
N LYS A 246 16.06 4.38 21.13
CA LYS A 246 16.37 3.43 22.20
C LYS A 246 17.73 3.66 22.84
N ASN A 247 18.74 4.08 22.07
CA ASN A 247 20.09 4.29 22.57
C ASN A 247 20.29 5.68 23.19
N ASN A 248 19.67 6.73 22.64
CA ASN A 248 19.94 8.13 22.96
C ASN A 248 18.76 8.81 23.68
N GLY A 249 17.62 8.17 23.81
CA GLY A 249 16.38 8.77 24.28
C GLY A 249 15.69 9.63 23.23
N LEU A 250 14.64 10.33 23.64
CA LEU A 250 13.91 11.28 22.77
C LEU A 250 14.71 12.55 22.56
N PRO A 251 14.64 13.16 21.35
CA PRO A 251 15.22 14.47 21.12
C PRO A 251 14.62 15.53 22.05
N LYS A 252 15.44 16.47 22.49
CA LYS A 252 15.03 17.55 23.39
C LYS A 252 14.59 18.81 22.63
N ASN A 253 15.04 18.99 21.39
CA ASN A 253 14.63 20.15 20.57
C ASN A 253 13.42 19.81 19.70
N PHE A 254 12.66 20.84 19.34
CA PHE A 254 11.43 20.72 18.58
C PHE A 254 11.63 20.12 17.18
N ASP A 255 12.65 20.56 16.47
CA ASP A 255 12.86 20.19 15.05
C ASP A 255 13.18 18.69 14.92
N ASP A 256 14.08 18.17 15.72
CA ASP A 256 14.42 16.74 15.72
C ASP A 256 13.25 15.89 16.21
N PHE A 257 12.49 16.36 17.22
CA PHE A 257 11.30 15.68 17.67
C PHE A 257 10.22 15.66 16.57
N ASN A 258 9.99 16.78 15.90
CA ASN A 258 9.06 16.88 14.79
C ASN A 258 9.47 15.98 13.62
N GLN A 259 10.76 15.85 13.34
CA GLN A 259 11.29 14.91 12.35
C GLN A 259 10.90 13.45 12.67
N ILE A 260 11.03 13.03 13.92
CA ILE A 260 10.60 11.71 14.37
C ILE A 260 9.09 11.53 14.23
N LYS A 261 8.30 12.54 14.62
CA LYS A 261 6.85 12.48 14.46
C LYS A 261 6.42 12.44 12.99
N SER A 262 7.12 13.12 12.10
CA SER A 262 6.85 13.11 10.65
C SER A 262 7.11 11.76 9.96
N ILE A 263 7.85 10.85 10.62
CA ILE A 263 8.03 9.46 10.17
C ILE A 263 6.84 8.58 10.60
N GLY A 264 5.97 9.08 11.50
CA GLY A 264 4.74 8.39 11.90
C GLY A 264 4.83 7.60 13.21
N PHE A 265 5.85 7.83 14.05
CA PHE A 265 5.90 7.21 15.37
C PHE A 265 4.73 7.66 16.24
N SER A 266 3.97 6.70 16.77
CA SER A 266 2.94 6.95 17.78
C SER A 266 3.56 7.33 19.14
N ASP A 267 2.84 8.08 19.97
CA ASP A 267 3.34 8.43 21.30
C ASP A 267 3.57 7.20 22.16
N LYS A 268 2.69 6.20 22.05
CA LYS A 268 2.87 4.89 22.68
C LYS A 268 4.20 4.24 22.26
N LYS A 269 4.52 4.24 20.96
CA LYS A 269 5.77 3.66 20.46
C LYS A 269 6.99 4.42 20.95
N LEU A 270 6.91 5.76 20.99
CA LEU A 270 8.00 6.59 21.51
C LEU A 270 8.24 6.36 23.00
N SER A 271 7.18 6.26 23.80
CA SER A 271 7.24 5.89 25.23
C SER A 271 7.91 4.52 25.42
N GLU A 272 7.47 3.49 24.70
CA GLU A 272 8.06 2.15 24.74
C GLU A 272 9.57 2.14 24.39
N LEU A 273 9.99 2.92 23.40
CA LEU A 273 11.38 2.98 22.95
C LEU A 273 12.29 3.74 23.90
N SER A 274 11.77 4.77 24.57
CA SER A 274 12.51 5.63 25.50
C SER A 274 12.43 5.18 26.97
N ASN A 275 11.65 4.15 27.26
CA ASN A 275 11.34 3.67 28.62
C ASN A 275 10.72 4.76 29.53
N LEU A 276 9.84 5.60 28.95
CA LEU A 276 9.08 6.64 29.64
C LEU A 276 7.64 6.18 29.92
#